data_a638b7db4d039a79c9b70122771c9914
#
_entry.id   a638b7db4d039a79c9b70122771c9914
#
_cell.length_a   1.000
_cell.length_b   1.000
_cell.length_c   1.000
_cell.angle_alpha   90.00
_cell.angle_beta   90.00
_cell.angle_gamma   90.00
#
_symmetry.space_group_name_H-M   'P 1'
#
loop_
_entity.id
_entity.type
_entity.pdbx_description
1 polymer ?
#
loop_
_entity_poly.entity_id
_entity_poly.type
_entity_poly.pdbx_seq_one_letter_code
_entity_poly.pdbx_strand_id
1 'polypeptide(L)'
;MLLIAGSGNNQDNFDAKQYDTRIWDPVKGTIKKVPTPNDLFCTGHTQLANGNLLIAGGTKRYEKLKGDVTKAGGLMIVHNENPDKPITLPAGTKFTGKENGKTFVSKDPVLVPRAKKVFDKATGRFLRNDPGLGRIYVEAQKKGAKHETGTQDNYRVQGLTGADARNTYGIAEKLALDKKDFQGIRDAYEFDPVAEKYIKVDPMHEARWYPTLTTLSDGKILSVSGLDDIGQLVPGKNELYDPKTKKWTYTEKVRQFPTYPALFPMQNGKIFYSGSNAGYGPDDVGRDPGIWDVETNRFTKLPGLSDAELMETSGTVLLPPAQDEKYMVIGGGGVGESKESSEKTRLIDLKDDDPRFVDGPSLEKGTRYPQASVLPDDTVLVSGGSEDYRGRGDSNILQAHLYHPDANTLDRVADPLVGRNYHSGSILLPDGRVMFFGSDSLFADKANTKPGKFEQRIEIYTPPYLYRDAQPSLAGGPQTIKRGGTGTFTSRHASSIENVRLIRPSASTHVTDVDQRSVKLDFKKAGDKITVTVPTNRNLVPSGWYMLFVTDDQGTPSKAQWIRVP
;
A
#
# COMPACT_ATOMS: atom_id res chain seq x y z
N MET A 1 -5.40 -10.07 -15.64
CA MET A 1 -5.22 -8.97 -14.66
C MET A 1 -6.23 -9.15 -13.55
N LEU A 2 -5.81 -9.08 -12.28
CA LEU A 2 -6.72 -9.13 -11.13
C LEU A 2 -7.04 -7.69 -10.69
N LEU A 3 -8.33 -7.37 -10.60
CA LEU A 3 -8.86 -6.09 -10.13
C LEU A 3 -9.66 -6.35 -8.85
N ILE A 4 -9.22 -5.77 -7.73
CA ILE A 4 -9.84 -5.95 -6.42
C ILE A 4 -10.55 -4.64 -6.05
N ALA A 5 -11.87 -4.64 -6.14
CA ALA A 5 -12.69 -3.46 -5.89
C ALA A 5 -13.42 -3.50 -4.53
N GLY A 6 -13.52 -4.67 -3.88
CA GLY A 6 -14.29 -4.79 -2.65
C GLY A 6 -15.68 -4.19 -2.79
N SER A 7 -16.09 -3.33 -1.86
CA SER A 7 -17.34 -2.57 -1.94
C SER A 7 -17.29 -1.40 -2.95
N GLY A 8 -16.14 -1.12 -3.60
CA GLY A 8 -15.95 -0.01 -4.54
C GLY A 8 -16.05 1.35 -3.90
N ASN A 9 -15.58 1.49 -2.65
CA ASN A 9 -15.73 2.69 -1.82
C ASN A 9 -17.18 3.19 -1.73
N ASN A 10 -18.13 2.27 -1.68
CA ASN A 10 -19.56 2.56 -1.65
C ASN A 10 -20.19 1.95 -0.38
N GLN A 11 -20.75 2.80 0.48
CA GLN A 11 -21.34 2.39 1.76
C GLN A 11 -22.53 1.44 1.57
N ASP A 12 -23.39 1.66 0.56
CA ASP A 12 -24.56 0.80 0.33
C ASP A 12 -24.13 -0.61 -0.10
N ASN A 13 -23.11 -0.71 -0.96
CA ASN A 13 -22.52 -2.00 -1.33
C ASN A 13 -21.91 -2.71 -0.12
N PHE A 14 -21.22 -1.95 0.74
CA PHE A 14 -20.64 -2.48 1.96
C PHE A 14 -21.71 -3.03 2.91
N ASP A 15 -22.76 -2.26 3.16
CA ASP A 15 -23.88 -2.65 4.02
C ASP A 15 -24.64 -3.86 3.46
N ALA A 16 -24.77 -3.93 2.14
CA ALA A 16 -25.35 -5.07 1.41
C ALA A 16 -24.40 -6.28 1.27
N LYS A 17 -23.14 -6.17 1.74
CA LYS A 17 -22.06 -7.18 1.58
C LYS A 17 -21.81 -7.55 0.12
N GLN A 18 -21.92 -6.58 -0.76
CA GLN A 18 -21.67 -6.73 -2.20
C GLN A 18 -20.21 -6.34 -2.49
N TYR A 19 -19.36 -7.36 -2.58
CA TYR A 19 -17.93 -7.19 -2.85
C TYR A 19 -17.58 -7.69 -4.24
N ASP A 20 -16.68 -6.98 -4.91
CA ASP A 20 -16.32 -7.26 -6.29
C ASP A 20 -14.81 -7.49 -6.45
N THR A 21 -14.48 -8.58 -7.12
CA THR A 21 -13.16 -8.89 -7.65
C THR A 21 -13.35 -9.40 -9.07
N ARG A 22 -12.54 -8.88 -9.99
CA ARG A 22 -12.64 -9.25 -11.40
C ARG A 22 -11.29 -9.66 -11.96
N ILE A 23 -11.31 -10.59 -12.91
CA ILE A 23 -10.18 -10.92 -13.76
C ILE A 23 -10.49 -10.39 -15.15
N TRP A 24 -9.63 -9.52 -15.64
CA TRP A 24 -9.67 -9.06 -17.01
C TRP A 24 -8.59 -9.77 -17.84
N ASP A 25 -8.98 -10.32 -18.99
CA ASP A 25 -8.08 -10.94 -19.96
C ASP A 25 -7.70 -9.90 -21.02
N PRO A 26 -6.44 -9.43 -21.08
CA PRO A 26 -6.01 -8.39 -22.01
C PRO A 26 -5.97 -8.85 -23.48
N VAL A 27 -5.97 -10.15 -23.75
CA VAL A 27 -5.94 -10.72 -25.10
C VAL A 27 -7.35 -10.85 -25.67
N LYS A 28 -8.28 -11.35 -24.84
CA LYS A 28 -9.69 -11.58 -25.24
C LYS A 28 -10.59 -10.38 -24.96
N GLY A 29 -10.16 -9.43 -24.13
CA GLY A 29 -10.98 -8.32 -23.65
C GLY A 29 -12.12 -8.73 -22.73
N THR A 30 -12.15 -9.97 -22.24
CA THR A 30 -13.22 -10.51 -21.40
C THR A 30 -13.00 -10.20 -19.93
N ILE A 31 -14.08 -9.97 -19.18
CA ILE A 31 -14.07 -9.76 -17.74
C ILE A 31 -14.84 -10.90 -17.06
N LYS A 32 -14.22 -11.51 -16.05
CA LYS A 32 -14.82 -12.54 -15.21
C LYS A 32 -14.90 -12.06 -13.77
N LYS A 33 -16.07 -12.21 -13.13
CA LYS A 33 -16.23 -11.97 -11.69
C LYS A 33 -15.73 -13.17 -10.88
N VAL A 34 -15.06 -12.88 -9.75
CA VAL A 34 -14.56 -13.88 -8.81
C VAL A 34 -15.26 -13.67 -7.45
N PRO A 35 -15.71 -14.73 -6.76
CA PRO A 35 -16.24 -14.61 -5.41
C PRO A 35 -15.25 -13.92 -4.47
N THR A 36 -15.68 -12.83 -3.84
CA THR A 36 -14.86 -12.01 -2.96
C THR A 36 -15.24 -12.29 -1.50
N PRO A 37 -14.31 -12.75 -0.64
CA PRO A 37 -14.66 -13.31 0.67
C PRO A 37 -15.01 -12.24 1.72
N ASN A 38 -14.56 -11.01 1.55
CA ASN A 38 -14.79 -9.89 2.46
C ASN A 38 -14.60 -8.56 1.71
N ASP A 39 -14.81 -7.42 2.38
CA ASP A 39 -14.45 -6.13 1.79
C ASP A 39 -12.91 -5.95 1.76
N LEU A 40 -12.34 -6.40 0.65
CA LEU A 40 -10.92 -6.28 0.35
C LEU A 40 -10.56 -4.95 -0.32
N PHE A 41 -11.45 -3.96 -0.27
CA PHE A 41 -11.09 -2.61 -0.67
C PHE A 41 -10.07 -2.04 0.31
N CYS A 42 -9.06 -1.35 -0.21
CA CYS A 42 -8.01 -0.75 0.62
C CYS A 42 -7.12 -1.77 1.37
N THR A 43 -6.86 -2.92 0.76
CA THR A 43 -5.87 -3.91 1.22
C THR A 43 -4.46 -3.58 0.77
N GLY A 44 -3.46 -4.13 1.44
CA GLY A 44 -2.14 -4.33 0.85
C GLY A 44 -2.11 -5.60 0.00
N HIS A 45 -1.33 -5.61 -1.06
CA HIS A 45 -1.15 -6.81 -1.90
C HIS A 45 0.24 -6.84 -2.53
N THR A 46 0.76 -8.04 -2.76
CA THR A 46 2.06 -8.28 -3.40
C THR A 46 2.15 -9.69 -3.96
N GLN A 47 3.06 -9.91 -4.92
CA GLN A 47 3.29 -11.21 -5.52
C GLN A 47 4.15 -12.10 -4.61
N LEU A 48 3.74 -13.38 -4.44
CA LEU A 48 4.50 -14.42 -3.76
C LEU A 48 5.39 -15.22 -4.73
N ALA A 49 6.41 -15.88 -4.19
CA ALA A 49 7.35 -16.70 -4.95
C ALA A 49 6.69 -17.86 -5.71
N ASN A 50 5.55 -18.37 -5.23
CA ASN A 50 4.80 -19.44 -5.90
C ASN A 50 3.89 -18.93 -7.03
N GLY A 51 3.75 -17.61 -7.20
CA GLY A 51 2.89 -16.97 -8.19
C GLY A 51 1.50 -16.58 -7.65
N ASN A 52 1.15 -16.96 -6.43
CA ASN A 52 -0.03 -16.43 -5.75
C ASN A 52 0.17 -14.94 -5.42
N LEU A 53 -0.92 -14.24 -5.14
CA LEU A 53 -0.89 -12.88 -4.62
C LEU A 53 -1.31 -12.91 -3.16
N LEU A 54 -0.49 -12.36 -2.27
CA LEU A 54 -0.90 -12.11 -0.89
C LEU A 54 -1.74 -10.84 -0.86
N ILE A 55 -2.90 -10.91 -0.23
CA ILE A 55 -3.83 -9.80 -0.02
C ILE A 55 -4.15 -9.77 1.47
N ALA A 56 -3.87 -8.65 2.14
CA ALA A 56 -4.04 -8.56 3.59
C ALA A 56 -4.61 -7.20 4.01
N GLY A 57 -5.49 -7.23 5.01
CA GLY A 57 -6.23 -6.07 5.47
C GLY A 57 -7.54 -5.87 4.71
N GLY A 58 -8.07 -4.67 4.73
CA GLY A 58 -9.32 -4.27 4.09
C GLY A 58 -10.23 -3.50 5.04
N THR A 59 -11.50 -3.30 4.68
CA THR A 59 -12.44 -2.41 5.36
C THR A 59 -13.36 -3.17 6.32
N LYS A 60 -13.33 -2.80 7.59
CA LYS A 60 -14.27 -3.24 8.64
C LYS A 60 -15.45 -2.30 8.80
N ARG A 61 -15.20 -1.00 8.70
CA ARG A 61 -16.19 0.08 8.78
C ARG A 61 -15.73 1.27 7.97
N TYR A 62 -16.70 1.95 7.40
CA TYR A 62 -16.51 3.19 6.67
C TYR A 62 -16.28 4.37 7.62
N GLU A 63 -15.59 5.39 7.11
CA GLU A 63 -15.44 6.66 7.80
C GLU A 63 -16.80 7.35 7.97
N LYS A 64 -16.87 8.26 8.96
CA LYS A 64 -17.97 9.20 9.11
C LYS A 64 -17.39 10.60 9.25
N LEU A 65 -17.77 11.47 8.35
CA LEU A 65 -17.38 12.87 8.42
C LEU A 65 -17.95 13.52 9.69
N LYS A 66 -17.30 14.56 10.19
CA LYS A 66 -17.67 15.22 11.45
C LYS A 66 -19.14 15.63 11.47
N GLY A 67 -19.70 16.13 10.35
CA GLY A 67 -21.11 16.51 10.24
C GLY A 67 -22.12 15.36 10.39
N ASP A 68 -21.70 14.13 10.09
CA ASP A 68 -22.54 12.92 10.12
C ASP A 68 -22.43 12.18 11.46
N VAL A 69 -21.50 12.59 12.33
CA VAL A 69 -21.31 11.97 13.64
C VAL A 69 -22.33 12.51 14.62
N THR A 70 -23.33 11.70 14.96
CA THR A 70 -24.42 12.10 15.87
C THR A 70 -24.24 11.62 17.30
N LYS A 71 -23.31 10.71 17.56
CA LYS A 71 -23.00 10.17 18.89
C LYS A 71 -21.54 10.41 19.23
N ALA A 72 -21.27 10.99 20.37
CA ALA A 72 -19.92 11.13 20.91
C ALA A 72 -19.28 9.75 21.07
N GLY A 73 -18.03 9.60 20.71
CA GLY A 73 -17.32 8.34 20.82
C GLY A 73 -15.82 8.51 20.62
N GLY A 74 -15.09 7.42 20.75
CA GLY A 74 -13.64 7.40 20.60
C GLY A 74 -13.00 6.15 21.18
N LEU A 75 -11.68 6.20 21.31
CA LEU A 75 -10.86 5.15 21.90
C LEU A 75 -11.08 5.11 23.43
N MET A 76 -11.26 3.90 23.95
CA MET A 76 -11.17 3.59 25.37
C MET A 76 -10.15 2.48 25.58
N ILE A 77 -9.25 2.67 26.52
CA ILE A 77 -8.31 1.63 26.96
C ILE A 77 -8.94 0.91 28.14
N VAL A 78 -9.19 -0.38 27.99
CA VAL A 78 -9.70 -1.23 29.06
C VAL A 78 -8.53 -1.87 29.77
N HIS A 79 -8.45 -1.68 31.07
CA HIS A 79 -7.44 -2.23 31.96
C HIS A 79 -7.98 -3.48 32.65
N ASN A 80 -7.15 -4.51 32.77
CA ASN A 80 -7.38 -5.69 33.59
C ASN A 80 -6.19 -5.86 34.54
N GLU A 81 -6.41 -5.59 35.82
CA GLU A 81 -5.38 -5.73 36.86
C GLU A 81 -5.30 -7.15 37.45
N ASN A 82 -6.17 -8.06 37.00
CA ASN A 82 -6.13 -9.46 37.42
C ASN A 82 -4.93 -10.18 36.82
N PRO A 83 -3.97 -10.66 37.63
CA PRO A 83 -2.81 -11.38 37.12
C PRO A 83 -3.07 -12.84 36.75
N ASP A 84 -4.21 -13.39 37.12
CA ASP A 84 -4.49 -14.82 37.02
C ASP A 84 -5.26 -15.17 35.75
N LYS A 85 -6.13 -14.29 35.25
CA LYS A 85 -6.95 -14.58 34.07
C LYS A 85 -7.17 -13.35 33.16
N PRO A 86 -7.26 -13.54 31.85
CA PRO A 86 -7.77 -12.53 30.92
C PRO A 86 -9.28 -12.36 31.13
N ILE A 87 -9.84 -11.27 30.57
CA ILE A 87 -11.29 -11.04 30.53
C ILE A 87 -11.72 -10.69 29.11
N THR A 88 -12.84 -11.27 28.65
CA THR A 88 -13.48 -10.90 27.40
C THR A 88 -14.75 -10.11 27.70
N LEU A 89 -14.81 -8.89 27.18
CA LEU A 89 -16.01 -8.07 27.24
C LEU A 89 -16.75 -8.18 25.91
N PRO A 90 -18.03 -8.54 25.88
CA PRO A 90 -18.79 -8.67 24.64
C PRO A 90 -19.10 -7.30 24.03
N ALA A 91 -19.45 -7.28 22.74
CA ALA A 91 -20.05 -6.12 22.10
C ALA A 91 -21.31 -5.69 22.88
N GLY A 92 -21.55 -4.39 22.97
CA GLY A 92 -22.65 -3.86 23.76
C GLY A 92 -22.31 -3.64 25.23
N THR A 93 -21.10 -3.96 25.69
CA THR A 93 -20.65 -3.66 27.06
C THR A 93 -20.75 -2.16 27.34
N LYS A 94 -21.32 -1.82 28.48
CA LYS A 94 -21.53 -0.44 28.93
C LYS A 94 -20.43 0.00 29.89
N PHE A 95 -19.94 1.21 29.65
CA PHE A 95 -18.89 1.87 30.42
C PHE A 95 -19.46 3.18 30.97
N THR A 96 -19.48 3.35 32.29
CA THR A 96 -20.01 4.57 32.94
C THR A 96 -18.88 5.31 33.63
N GLY A 97 -18.67 6.56 33.26
CA GLY A 97 -17.65 7.44 33.84
C GLY A 97 -17.88 7.70 35.32
N LYS A 98 -16.82 7.69 36.11
CA LYS A 98 -16.86 7.93 37.53
C LYS A 98 -17.13 9.40 37.84
N GLU A 99 -16.47 10.30 37.14
CA GLU A 99 -16.56 11.74 37.35
C GLU A 99 -17.70 12.36 36.50
N ASN A 100 -17.75 12.02 35.19
CA ASN A 100 -18.69 12.62 34.27
C ASN A 100 -20.08 11.97 34.27
N GLY A 101 -20.25 10.78 34.87
CA GLY A 101 -21.51 10.03 34.92
C GLY A 101 -22.07 9.56 33.58
N LYS A 102 -21.38 9.80 32.48
CA LYS A 102 -21.85 9.48 31.12
C LYS A 102 -21.59 8.02 30.78
N THR A 103 -22.51 7.42 30.01
CA THR A 103 -22.42 6.01 29.64
C THR A 103 -22.14 5.85 28.13
N PHE A 104 -21.12 5.06 27.85
CA PHE A 104 -20.70 4.67 26.48
C PHE A 104 -20.81 3.17 26.29
N VAL A 105 -21.01 2.73 25.07
CA VAL A 105 -21.25 1.33 24.71
C VAL A 105 -20.22 0.88 23.69
N SER A 106 -19.60 -0.27 23.93
CA SER A 106 -18.66 -0.86 22.97
C SER A 106 -19.38 -1.34 21.70
N LYS A 107 -18.73 -1.17 20.56
CA LYS A 107 -19.23 -1.65 19.26
C LYS A 107 -18.81 -3.09 18.96
N ASP A 108 -17.67 -3.48 19.49
CA ASP A 108 -17.04 -4.79 19.26
C ASP A 108 -16.75 -5.48 20.60
N PRO A 109 -16.53 -6.80 20.61
CA PRO A 109 -15.95 -7.47 21.75
C PRO A 109 -14.47 -7.11 21.90
N VAL A 110 -13.95 -7.17 23.13
CA VAL A 110 -12.53 -7.00 23.41
C VAL A 110 -12.04 -8.06 24.38
N LEU A 111 -10.92 -8.72 24.02
CA LEU A 111 -10.15 -9.55 24.92
C LEU A 111 -9.10 -8.66 25.61
N VAL A 112 -9.19 -8.54 26.93
CA VAL A 112 -8.21 -7.82 27.74
C VAL A 112 -7.32 -8.86 28.42
N PRO A 113 -6.02 -8.90 28.11
CA PRO A 113 -5.09 -9.85 28.70
C PRO A 113 -5.06 -9.75 30.23
N ARG A 114 -4.56 -10.79 30.90
CA ARG A 114 -4.26 -10.71 32.32
C ARG A 114 -3.11 -9.72 32.59
N ALA A 115 -3.07 -9.16 33.78
CA ALA A 115 -1.95 -8.34 34.23
C ALA A 115 -0.64 -9.16 34.28
N LYS A 116 0.47 -8.47 34.06
CA LYS A 116 1.81 -9.05 34.14
C LYS A 116 2.42 -8.73 35.50
N LYS A 117 2.80 -9.76 36.27
CA LYS A 117 3.54 -9.58 37.53
C LYS A 117 4.95 -9.07 37.21
N VAL A 118 5.34 -7.97 37.83
CA VAL A 118 6.67 -7.37 37.68
C VAL A 118 7.45 -7.60 38.97
N PHE A 119 8.67 -8.10 38.79
CA PHE A 119 9.60 -8.39 39.89
C PHE A 119 10.84 -7.54 39.75
N ASP A 120 11.43 -7.16 40.87
CA ASP A 120 12.75 -6.56 40.91
C ASP A 120 13.79 -7.55 40.39
N LYS A 121 14.59 -7.11 39.41
CA LYS A 121 15.56 -8.00 38.72
C LYS A 121 16.72 -8.44 39.62
N ALA A 122 17.09 -7.65 40.62
CA ALA A 122 18.22 -7.92 41.48
C ALA A 122 17.83 -8.78 42.70
N THR A 123 16.64 -8.54 43.26
CA THR A 123 16.20 -9.16 44.51
C THR A 123 15.14 -10.25 44.31
N GLY A 124 14.55 -10.37 43.12
CA GLY A 124 13.41 -11.27 42.87
C GLY A 124 12.12 -10.87 43.58
N ARG A 125 12.10 -9.70 44.23
CA ARG A 125 10.93 -9.25 45.01
C ARG A 125 9.82 -8.75 44.06
N PHE A 126 8.55 -9.11 44.37
CA PHE A 126 7.38 -8.58 43.67
C PHE A 126 7.32 -7.05 43.84
N LEU A 127 7.14 -6.33 42.74
CA LEU A 127 6.98 -4.87 42.74
C LEU A 127 5.55 -4.44 42.50
N ARG A 128 4.92 -4.91 41.42
CA ARG A 128 3.57 -4.53 41.01
C ARG A 128 2.99 -5.46 39.97
N ASN A 129 1.72 -5.30 39.69
CA ASN A 129 1.10 -5.82 38.47
C ASN A 129 1.04 -4.69 37.45
N ASP A 130 1.55 -4.94 36.23
CA ASP A 130 1.28 -4.10 35.08
C ASP A 130 -0.03 -4.56 34.45
N PRO A 131 -1.07 -3.73 34.33
CA PRO A 131 -2.37 -4.13 33.81
C PRO A 131 -2.30 -4.72 32.39
N GLY A 132 -3.09 -5.73 32.12
CA GLY A 132 -3.41 -6.11 30.76
C GLY A 132 -4.25 -5.02 30.11
N LEU A 133 -3.95 -4.66 28.85
CA LEU A 133 -4.62 -3.57 28.16
C LEU A 133 -5.40 -4.10 26.94
N GLY A 134 -6.66 -3.67 26.81
CA GLY A 134 -7.48 -3.88 25.62
C GLY A 134 -7.92 -2.52 25.05
N ARG A 135 -7.84 -2.37 23.73
CA ARG A 135 -8.27 -1.17 23.02
C ARG A 135 -9.65 -1.42 22.44
N ILE A 136 -10.58 -0.48 22.63
CA ILE A 136 -11.96 -0.64 22.16
C ILE A 136 -12.54 0.70 21.72
N TYR A 137 -13.33 0.68 20.66
CA TYR A 137 -14.12 1.82 20.25
C TYR A 137 -15.47 1.84 20.99
N VAL A 138 -15.82 2.98 21.60
CA VAL A 138 -17.08 3.16 22.30
C VAL A 138 -17.87 4.35 21.78
N GLU A 139 -19.20 4.28 21.87
CA GLU A 139 -20.11 5.38 21.52
C GLU A 139 -21.11 5.65 22.64
N ALA A 140 -21.49 6.92 22.80
CA ALA A 140 -22.56 7.31 23.70
C ALA A 140 -23.88 6.59 23.35
N GLN A 141 -24.65 6.23 24.36
CA GLN A 141 -25.97 5.60 24.15
C GLN A 141 -26.94 6.51 23.38
N LYS A 142 -26.86 7.82 23.59
CA LYS A 142 -27.75 8.83 23.02
C LYS A 142 -26.97 9.80 22.11
N LYS A 143 -27.69 10.42 21.18
CA LYS A 143 -27.15 11.44 20.28
C LYS A 143 -26.95 12.79 21.01
N GLY A 144 -26.05 13.60 20.48
CA GLY A 144 -25.88 15.02 20.80
C GLY A 144 -24.62 15.34 21.61
N ALA A 145 -24.20 16.59 21.50
CA ALA A 145 -22.96 17.14 22.07
C ALA A 145 -22.91 17.08 23.61
N LYS A 146 -24.03 17.06 24.29
CA LYS A 146 -24.08 16.91 25.76
C LYS A 146 -23.42 15.62 26.30
N HIS A 147 -23.18 14.66 25.39
CA HIS A 147 -22.51 13.40 25.71
C HIS A 147 -21.01 13.41 25.44
N GLU A 148 -20.46 14.50 24.90
CA GLU A 148 -19.02 14.64 24.74
C GLU A 148 -18.30 14.73 26.08
N THR A 149 -17.08 14.22 26.14
CA THR A 149 -16.15 14.35 27.26
C THR A 149 -14.87 15.00 26.79
N GLY A 150 -14.35 15.97 27.51
CA GLY A 150 -13.15 16.72 27.16
C GLY A 150 -11.95 16.45 28.06
N THR A 151 -12.12 15.62 29.10
CA THR A 151 -11.07 15.29 30.06
C THR A 151 -11.04 13.79 30.31
N GLN A 152 -9.87 13.30 30.69
CA GLN A 152 -9.70 11.89 31.06
C GLN A 152 -10.60 11.53 32.24
N ASP A 153 -11.25 10.36 32.14
CA ASP A 153 -12.03 9.77 33.20
C ASP A 153 -11.84 8.25 33.26
N ASN A 154 -12.12 7.68 34.40
CA ASN A 154 -12.19 6.24 34.64
C ASN A 154 -13.62 5.75 34.46
N TYR A 155 -13.81 4.69 33.72
CA TYR A 155 -15.12 4.15 33.37
C TYR A 155 -15.32 2.78 34.01
N ARG A 156 -16.36 2.66 34.84
CA ARG A 156 -16.79 1.39 35.40
C ARG A 156 -17.45 0.54 34.31
N VAL A 157 -17.05 -0.73 34.23
CA VAL A 157 -17.70 -1.73 33.35
C VAL A 157 -18.95 -2.24 34.02
N GLN A 158 -20.11 -2.03 33.39
CA GLN A 158 -21.39 -2.52 33.93
C GLN A 158 -21.54 -4.03 33.73
N GLY A 159 -22.22 -4.68 34.65
CA GLY A 159 -22.50 -6.13 34.59
C GLY A 159 -21.40 -7.01 35.16
N LEU A 160 -20.22 -6.47 35.46
CA LEU A 160 -19.19 -7.21 36.19
C LEU A 160 -19.44 -7.23 37.67
N THR A 161 -19.08 -8.33 38.35
CA THR A 161 -19.23 -8.52 39.79
C THR A 161 -17.93 -9.04 40.44
N GLY A 162 -17.84 -8.96 41.75
CA GLY A 162 -16.73 -9.54 42.50
C GLY A 162 -15.35 -9.02 42.11
N ALA A 163 -14.42 -9.93 41.87
CA ALA A 163 -13.05 -9.60 41.51
C ALA A 163 -12.95 -8.96 40.13
N ASP A 164 -13.77 -9.38 39.16
CA ASP A 164 -13.74 -8.83 37.80
C ASP A 164 -14.15 -7.35 37.79
N ALA A 165 -15.16 -6.96 38.59
CA ALA A 165 -15.58 -5.57 38.73
C ALA A 165 -14.53 -4.67 39.40
N ARG A 166 -13.70 -5.24 40.30
CA ARG A 166 -12.62 -4.48 40.96
C ARG A 166 -11.41 -4.29 40.07
N ASN A 167 -11.13 -5.28 39.23
CA ASN A 167 -9.89 -5.32 38.42
C ASN A 167 -10.06 -4.82 37.00
N THR A 168 -11.31 -4.55 36.55
CA THR A 168 -11.56 -4.18 35.14
C THR A 168 -12.25 -2.83 35.04
N TYR A 169 -11.62 -1.88 34.35
CA TYR A 169 -12.15 -0.54 34.14
C TYR A 169 -11.64 0.03 32.82
N GLY A 170 -12.34 1.02 32.27
CA GLY A 170 -11.93 1.75 31.07
C GLY A 170 -11.30 3.09 31.42
N ILE A 171 -10.38 3.56 30.59
CA ILE A 171 -9.85 4.94 30.60
C ILE A 171 -10.04 5.53 29.22
N ALA A 172 -10.61 6.73 29.11
CA ALA A 172 -10.69 7.50 27.89
C ALA A 172 -10.37 8.96 28.17
N GLU A 173 -9.55 9.58 27.31
CA GLU A 173 -9.17 10.99 27.42
C GLU A 173 -10.24 11.91 26.84
N LYS A 174 -10.74 11.56 25.64
CA LYS A 174 -11.74 12.34 24.91
C LYS A 174 -12.70 11.41 24.19
N LEU A 175 -14.00 11.65 24.35
CA LEU A 175 -15.06 10.97 23.60
C LEU A 175 -15.98 12.07 23.02
N ALA A 176 -15.86 12.29 21.69
CA ALA A 176 -16.41 13.48 21.05
C ALA A 176 -17.19 13.17 19.75
N LEU A 177 -17.83 14.21 19.20
CA LEU A 177 -18.46 14.20 17.87
C LEU A 177 -17.42 14.52 16.78
N ASP A 178 -16.25 13.92 16.87
CA ASP A 178 -15.20 14.09 15.88
C ASP A 178 -15.37 13.11 14.70
N LYS A 179 -14.72 13.41 13.58
CA LYS A 179 -14.60 12.50 12.43
C LYS A 179 -14.20 11.12 12.95
N LYS A 180 -14.76 10.08 12.31
CA LYS A 180 -14.40 8.68 12.57
C LYS A 180 -13.76 8.14 11.31
N ASP A 181 -12.51 7.74 11.42
CA ASP A 181 -11.79 7.18 10.28
C ASP A 181 -12.23 5.75 9.97
N PHE A 182 -11.86 5.28 8.78
CA PHE A 182 -12.01 3.89 8.38
C PHE A 182 -11.40 2.95 9.42
N GLN A 183 -11.95 1.75 9.52
CA GLN A 183 -11.45 0.70 10.40
C GLN A 183 -11.02 -0.51 9.59
N GLY A 184 -9.88 -1.09 9.96
CA GLY A 184 -9.28 -2.21 9.28
C GLY A 184 -9.77 -3.59 9.75
N ILE A 185 -9.47 -4.61 8.95
CA ILE A 185 -9.66 -6.03 9.28
C ILE A 185 -8.30 -6.73 9.39
N ARG A 186 -8.32 -7.92 10.03
CA ARG A 186 -7.13 -8.80 10.15
C ARG A 186 -7.01 -9.83 9.06
N ASP A 187 -8.04 -9.96 8.22
CA ASP A 187 -8.11 -11.02 7.22
C ASP A 187 -6.94 -10.96 6.25
N ALA A 188 -6.42 -12.13 5.90
CA ALA A 188 -5.40 -12.31 4.90
C ALA A 188 -5.74 -13.51 4.00
N TYR A 189 -5.43 -13.38 2.73
CA TYR A 189 -5.70 -14.37 1.70
C TYR A 189 -4.52 -14.49 0.73
N GLU A 190 -4.29 -15.71 0.23
CA GLU A 190 -3.55 -15.91 -1.00
C GLU A 190 -4.56 -16.04 -2.15
N PHE A 191 -4.42 -15.25 -3.18
CA PHE A 191 -5.18 -15.44 -4.42
C PHE A 191 -4.37 -16.34 -5.35
N ASP A 192 -4.95 -17.49 -5.70
CA ASP A 192 -4.38 -18.43 -6.67
C ASP A 192 -4.84 -18.03 -8.09
N PRO A 193 -3.94 -17.56 -8.96
CA PRO A 193 -4.31 -17.09 -10.30
C PRO A 193 -4.64 -18.24 -11.27
N VAL A 194 -4.27 -19.48 -10.96
CA VAL A 194 -4.59 -20.66 -11.77
C VAL A 194 -5.97 -21.20 -11.41
N ALA A 195 -6.24 -21.34 -10.10
CA ALA A 195 -7.56 -21.76 -9.62
C ALA A 195 -8.58 -20.60 -9.58
N GLU A 196 -8.12 -19.36 -9.78
CA GLU A 196 -8.90 -18.12 -9.77
C GLU A 196 -9.76 -17.96 -8.50
N LYS A 197 -9.16 -18.20 -7.34
CA LYS A 197 -9.86 -18.16 -6.05
C LYS A 197 -8.98 -17.64 -4.91
N TYR A 198 -9.65 -17.09 -3.90
CA TYR A 198 -9.04 -16.73 -2.62
C TYR A 198 -8.88 -17.97 -1.73
N ILE A 199 -7.71 -18.11 -1.15
CA ILE A 199 -7.37 -19.14 -0.14
C ILE A 199 -7.10 -18.39 1.16
N LYS A 200 -7.95 -18.59 2.16
CA LYS A 200 -7.78 -17.96 3.46
C LYS A 200 -6.50 -18.49 4.12
N VAL A 201 -5.68 -17.59 4.66
CA VAL A 201 -4.49 -17.89 5.47
C VAL A 201 -4.68 -17.38 6.90
N ASP A 202 -3.68 -17.60 7.77
CA ASP A 202 -3.76 -17.06 9.13
C ASP A 202 -3.98 -15.54 9.08
N PRO A 203 -4.84 -14.99 9.94
CA PRO A 203 -5.05 -13.56 10.00
C PRO A 203 -3.84 -12.83 10.59
N MET A 204 -3.65 -11.57 10.21
CA MET A 204 -2.71 -10.69 10.88
C MET A 204 -3.04 -10.54 12.38
N HIS A 205 -2.05 -10.18 13.19
CA HIS A 205 -2.26 -9.87 14.60
C HIS A 205 -2.94 -8.49 14.78
N GLU A 206 -2.53 -7.50 13.97
CA GLU A 206 -3.19 -6.19 13.92
C GLU A 206 -4.14 -6.10 12.73
N ALA A 207 -5.30 -5.49 12.93
CA ALA A 207 -6.17 -5.11 11.83
C ALA A 207 -5.53 -3.97 11.05
N ARG A 208 -5.71 -3.95 9.73
CA ARG A 208 -5.10 -2.91 8.88
C ARG A 208 -6.03 -2.51 7.74
N TRP A 209 -6.25 -1.22 7.63
CA TRP A 209 -6.79 -0.56 6.47
C TRP A 209 -5.67 0.32 5.90
N TYR A 210 -5.32 0.21 4.63
CA TYR A 210 -4.17 0.88 3.97
C TYR A 210 -2.77 0.41 4.46
N PRO A 211 -2.49 -0.87 4.61
CA PRO A 211 -1.13 -1.34 4.84
C PRO A 211 -0.32 -1.42 3.55
N THR A 212 0.99 -1.17 3.61
CA THR A 212 1.93 -1.56 2.55
C THR A 212 2.44 -2.97 2.82
N LEU A 213 2.43 -3.81 1.77
CA LEU A 213 3.09 -5.12 1.77
C LEU A 213 4.36 -5.05 0.93
N THR A 214 5.50 -5.40 1.53
CA THR A 214 6.81 -5.35 0.88
C THR A 214 7.47 -6.71 0.89
N THR A 215 7.86 -7.24 -0.27
CA THR A 215 8.55 -8.53 -0.41
C THR A 215 10.02 -8.39 0.00
N LEU A 216 10.45 -9.17 1.00
CA LEU A 216 11.84 -9.21 1.46
C LEU A 216 12.66 -10.27 0.71
N SER A 217 13.99 -10.21 0.84
CA SER A 217 14.94 -11.09 0.14
C SER A 217 14.80 -12.57 0.48
N ASP A 218 14.30 -12.90 1.68
CA ASP A 218 14.05 -14.27 2.13
C ASP A 218 12.68 -14.82 1.67
N GLY A 219 11.91 -13.99 0.97
CA GLY A 219 10.58 -14.30 0.45
C GLY A 219 9.45 -14.07 1.44
N LYS A 220 9.74 -13.61 2.66
CA LYS A 220 8.71 -13.15 3.59
C LYS A 220 8.16 -11.79 3.14
N ILE A 221 6.94 -11.49 3.59
CA ILE A 221 6.28 -10.24 3.28
C ILE A 221 6.17 -9.41 4.55
N LEU A 222 6.73 -8.22 4.52
CA LEU A 222 6.62 -7.23 5.58
C LEU A 222 5.34 -6.40 5.39
N SER A 223 4.45 -6.42 6.39
CA SER A 223 3.25 -5.57 6.47
C SER A 223 3.51 -4.39 7.39
N VAL A 224 3.33 -3.19 6.88
CA VAL A 224 3.64 -1.94 7.59
C VAL A 224 2.44 -1.00 7.55
N SER A 225 2.19 -0.32 8.69
CA SER A 225 1.18 0.72 8.82
C SER A 225 -0.27 0.24 8.67
N GLY A 226 -1.17 1.18 8.41
CA GLY A 226 -2.61 0.98 8.28
C GLY A 226 -3.39 1.47 9.50
N LEU A 227 -4.69 1.71 9.33
CA LEU A 227 -5.61 1.97 10.43
C LEU A 227 -6.11 0.65 11.01
N ASP A 228 -6.14 0.56 12.33
CA ASP A 228 -6.57 -0.63 13.06
C ASP A 228 -8.11 -0.79 13.10
N ASP A 229 -8.60 -1.75 13.88
CA ASP A 229 -10.02 -2.08 13.99
C ASP A 229 -10.84 -1.04 14.79
N ILE A 230 -10.22 0.03 15.25
CA ILE A 230 -10.88 1.18 15.88
C ILE A 230 -10.60 2.50 15.15
N GLY A 231 -9.93 2.46 13.99
CA GLY A 231 -9.61 3.62 13.15
C GLY A 231 -8.41 4.43 13.66
N GLN A 232 -7.49 3.81 14.37
CA GLN A 232 -6.24 4.44 14.82
C GLN A 232 -5.08 3.90 13.99
N LEU A 233 -4.10 4.74 13.70
CA LEU A 233 -2.88 4.29 13.04
C LEU A 233 -2.20 3.21 13.89
N VAL A 234 -1.88 2.07 13.27
CA VAL A 234 -1.13 0.99 13.94
C VAL A 234 0.20 1.53 14.45
N PRO A 235 0.46 1.49 15.78
CA PRO A 235 1.58 2.22 16.39
C PRO A 235 2.92 1.51 16.16
N GLY A 236 3.31 1.36 14.88
CA GLY A 236 4.61 0.78 14.47
C GLY A 236 4.76 -0.72 14.72
N LYS A 237 3.70 -1.43 15.09
CA LYS A 237 3.70 -2.90 15.20
C LYS A 237 3.65 -3.52 13.80
N ASN A 238 4.81 -3.73 13.20
CA ASN A 238 4.94 -4.32 11.89
C ASN A 238 4.94 -5.84 11.98
N GLU A 239 4.50 -6.52 10.91
CA GLU A 239 4.34 -7.97 10.88
C GLU A 239 5.01 -8.59 9.66
N LEU A 240 5.49 -9.81 9.82
CA LEU A 240 6.07 -10.63 8.76
C LEU A 240 5.16 -11.82 8.46
N TYR A 241 4.73 -11.95 7.21
CA TYR A 241 4.09 -13.14 6.69
C TYR A 241 5.14 -14.10 6.13
N ASP A 242 5.12 -15.34 6.57
CA ASP A 242 5.95 -16.41 5.99
C ASP A 242 5.09 -17.27 5.05
N PRO A 243 5.32 -17.21 3.72
CA PRO A 243 4.55 -17.99 2.75
C PRO A 243 4.68 -19.51 2.90
N LYS A 244 5.73 -20.01 3.56
CA LYS A 244 5.95 -21.43 3.79
C LYS A 244 5.06 -21.98 4.89
N THR A 245 4.91 -21.22 5.97
CA THR A 245 4.08 -21.60 7.13
C THR A 245 2.68 -21.00 7.06
N LYS A 246 2.46 -19.99 6.21
CA LYS A 246 1.25 -19.19 6.07
C LYS A 246 0.84 -18.47 7.35
N LYS A 247 1.83 -18.07 8.16
CA LYS A 247 1.65 -17.44 9.47
C LYS A 247 2.26 -16.06 9.51
N TRP A 248 1.70 -15.22 10.38
CA TRP A 248 2.20 -13.90 10.70
C TRP A 248 2.97 -13.93 12.02
N THR A 249 4.00 -13.11 12.10
CA THR A 249 4.78 -12.84 13.32
C THR A 249 5.07 -11.36 13.42
N TYR A 250 5.07 -10.80 14.64
CA TYR A 250 5.55 -9.43 14.82
C TYR A 250 7.04 -9.31 14.51
N THR A 251 7.43 -8.15 13.99
CA THR A 251 8.83 -7.74 14.07
C THR A 251 9.16 -7.40 15.52
N GLU A 252 10.40 -7.63 15.96
CA GLU A 252 10.79 -7.36 17.35
C GLU A 252 10.77 -5.86 17.68
N LYS A 253 10.91 -5.01 16.68
CA LYS A 253 11.04 -3.56 16.83
C LYS A 253 9.93 -2.84 16.09
N VAL A 254 9.57 -1.67 16.60
CA VAL A 254 8.45 -0.88 16.11
C VAL A 254 8.93 0.36 15.37
N ARG A 255 8.33 0.63 14.20
CA ARG A 255 8.49 1.88 13.47
C ARG A 255 7.17 2.27 12.83
N GLN A 256 6.77 3.50 13.09
CA GLN A 256 5.52 4.07 12.59
C GLN A 256 5.77 4.80 11.27
N PHE A 257 4.82 4.63 10.35
CA PHE A 257 4.69 5.36 9.10
C PHE A 257 3.23 5.77 8.91
N PRO A 258 2.91 6.81 8.12
CA PRO A 258 1.56 7.04 7.65
C PRO A 258 1.07 5.87 6.80
N THR A 259 -0.20 5.86 6.40
CA THR A 259 -0.77 4.73 5.64
C THR A 259 -0.22 4.63 4.22
N TYR A 260 -0.15 3.43 3.67
CA TYR A 260 0.46 3.11 2.37
C TYR A 260 1.83 3.77 2.18
N PRO A 261 2.78 3.63 3.11
CA PRO A 261 4.11 4.19 2.90
C PRO A 261 4.80 3.51 1.71
N ALA A 262 5.41 4.29 0.84
CA ALA A 262 6.16 3.78 -0.32
C ALA A 262 7.53 3.23 0.12
N LEU A 263 7.56 1.93 0.42
CA LEU A 263 8.71 1.22 1.02
C LEU A 263 9.36 0.28 0.00
N PHE A 264 10.52 0.66 -0.51
CA PHE A 264 11.23 -0.08 -1.57
C PHE A 264 12.42 -0.87 -0.99
N PRO A 265 12.48 -2.20 -1.19
CA PRO A 265 13.66 -2.98 -0.82
C PRO A 265 14.88 -2.58 -1.66
N MET A 266 15.98 -2.25 -0.98
CA MET A 266 17.27 -1.91 -1.56
C MET A 266 18.14 -3.17 -1.73
N GLN A 267 19.13 -3.12 -2.62
CA GLN A 267 20.04 -4.25 -2.89
C GLN A 267 20.85 -4.70 -1.67
N ASN A 268 21.07 -3.81 -0.71
CA ASN A 268 21.77 -4.08 0.56
C ASN A 268 20.85 -4.68 1.66
N GLY A 269 19.57 -4.95 1.36
CA GLY A 269 18.59 -5.52 2.29
C GLY A 269 17.89 -4.50 3.18
N LYS A 270 18.23 -3.23 3.11
CA LYS A 270 17.50 -2.14 3.78
C LYS A 270 16.28 -1.74 2.96
N ILE A 271 15.47 -0.87 3.52
CA ILE A 271 14.27 -0.34 2.86
C ILE A 271 14.42 1.17 2.69
N PHE A 272 14.24 1.64 1.47
CA PHE A 272 14.10 3.06 1.18
C PHE A 272 12.62 3.45 1.34
N TYR A 273 12.37 4.48 2.15
CA TYR A 273 11.10 5.19 2.23
C TYR A 273 11.25 6.53 1.55
N SER A 274 10.46 6.78 0.53
CA SER A 274 10.56 8.00 -0.29
C SER A 274 9.90 9.23 0.33
N GLY A 275 9.12 9.07 1.41
CA GLY A 275 8.23 10.10 1.94
C GLY A 275 6.79 10.00 1.39
N SER A 276 6.60 9.34 0.24
CA SER A 276 5.28 9.14 -0.36
C SER A 276 4.41 8.25 0.50
N ASN A 277 3.14 8.62 0.64
CA ASN A 277 2.14 7.90 1.42
C ASN A 277 0.72 8.32 0.97
N ALA A 278 -0.31 7.60 1.42
CA ALA A 278 -1.70 7.91 1.06
C ALA A 278 -2.46 8.72 2.13
N GLY A 279 -1.76 9.36 3.06
CA GLY A 279 -2.35 10.14 4.15
C GLY A 279 -2.55 9.32 5.42
N TYR A 280 -3.37 9.83 6.30
CA TYR A 280 -3.65 9.30 7.64
C TYR A 280 -2.40 9.09 8.52
N GLY A 281 -2.48 9.50 9.74
CA GLY A 281 -1.40 9.49 10.71
C GLY A 281 -0.99 10.91 11.13
N PRO A 282 -0.19 11.04 12.19
CA PRO A 282 0.30 12.34 12.66
C PRO A 282 1.06 13.10 11.59
N ASP A 283 0.97 14.41 11.60
CA ASP A 283 1.61 15.28 10.61
C ASP A 283 3.13 15.33 10.78
N ASP A 284 3.61 15.01 11.97
CA ASP A 284 5.01 15.15 12.40
C ASP A 284 5.74 13.82 12.63
N VAL A 285 5.08 12.66 12.44
CA VAL A 285 5.66 11.35 12.73
C VAL A 285 5.71 10.46 11.50
N GLY A 286 6.94 9.96 11.19
CA GLY A 286 7.15 8.93 10.17
C GLY A 286 6.99 9.39 8.72
N ARG A 287 7.00 10.72 8.47
CA ARG A 287 6.81 11.29 7.14
C ARG A 287 8.11 11.62 6.41
N ASP A 288 9.20 11.83 7.14
CA ASP A 288 10.50 12.11 6.51
C ASP A 288 10.98 10.94 5.65
N PRO A 289 11.50 11.19 4.43
CA PRO A 289 12.14 10.15 3.63
C PRO A 289 13.44 9.66 4.29
N GLY A 290 13.79 8.41 4.02
CA GLY A 290 14.99 7.84 4.62
C GLY A 290 15.22 6.37 4.31
N ILE A 291 16.30 5.85 4.83
CA ILE A 291 16.70 4.45 4.73
C ILE A 291 16.47 3.77 6.08
N TRP A 292 15.63 2.75 6.06
CA TRP A 292 15.28 1.94 7.21
C TRP A 292 15.97 0.57 7.17
N ASP A 293 16.76 0.31 8.19
CA ASP A 293 17.29 -1.01 8.49
C ASP A 293 16.30 -1.72 9.41
N VAL A 294 15.58 -2.70 8.88
CA VAL A 294 14.50 -3.40 9.59
C VAL A 294 15.03 -4.22 10.77
N GLU A 295 16.23 -4.80 10.65
CA GLU A 295 16.81 -5.65 11.69
C GLU A 295 17.23 -4.85 12.92
N THR A 296 17.91 -3.72 12.69
CA THR A 296 18.40 -2.84 13.77
C THR A 296 17.40 -1.77 14.17
N ASN A 297 16.37 -1.54 13.35
CA ASN A 297 15.41 -0.44 13.42
C ASN A 297 16.06 0.97 13.26
N ARG A 298 17.30 1.03 12.77
CA ARG A 298 17.94 2.31 12.48
C ARG A 298 17.28 2.95 11.26
N PHE A 299 16.98 4.22 11.38
CA PHE A 299 16.48 5.04 10.28
C PHE A 299 17.40 6.22 10.04
N THR A 300 17.87 6.35 8.82
CA THR A 300 18.72 7.47 8.39
C THR A 300 17.88 8.35 7.47
N LYS A 301 17.57 9.57 7.92
CA LYS A 301 16.85 10.56 7.10
C LYS A 301 17.69 10.95 5.89
N LEU A 302 17.01 11.23 4.79
CA LEU A 302 17.61 11.70 3.54
C LEU A 302 17.24 13.16 3.33
N PRO A 303 18.24 14.04 3.09
CA PRO A 303 18.03 15.48 2.92
C PRO A 303 17.64 15.84 1.48
N GLY A 304 17.33 17.11 1.26
CA GLY A 304 17.23 17.73 -0.07
C GLY A 304 15.83 17.96 -0.59
N LEU A 305 14.77 17.50 0.10
CA LEU A 305 13.42 17.87 -0.29
C LEU A 305 13.16 19.36 -0.07
N SER A 306 12.75 20.07 -1.12
CA SER A 306 12.42 21.49 -1.10
C SER A 306 10.96 21.79 -0.68
N ASP A 307 10.09 20.76 -0.66
CA ASP A 307 8.67 20.82 -0.34
C ASP A 307 8.23 19.54 0.39
N ALA A 308 8.92 19.23 1.49
CA ALA A 308 8.69 18.02 2.29
C ALA A 308 7.25 17.91 2.84
N GLU A 309 6.55 19.04 3.00
CA GLU A 309 5.17 19.13 3.42
C GLU A 309 4.15 18.69 2.34
N LEU A 310 4.59 18.60 1.07
CA LEU A 310 3.75 18.24 -0.08
C LEU A 310 3.96 16.80 -0.56
N MET A 311 4.34 15.88 0.33
CA MET A 311 4.66 14.49 -0.04
C MET A 311 3.46 13.54 0.03
N GLU A 312 2.33 13.95 0.64
CA GLU A 312 1.14 13.12 0.71
C GLU A 312 0.54 12.93 -0.68
N THR A 313 0.20 11.70 -1.02
CA THR A 313 -0.34 11.30 -2.33
C THR A 313 0.58 11.54 -3.53
N SER A 314 1.91 11.72 -3.30
CA SER A 314 2.91 11.66 -4.37
C SER A 314 3.08 10.23 -4.87
N GLY A 315 3.43 10.05 -6.14
CA GLY A 315 3.88 8.79 -6.71
C GLY A 315 5.37 8.57 -6.47
N THR A 316 5.81 7.32 -6.38
CA THR A 316 7.25 6.99 -6.37
C THR A 316 7.52 5.83 -7.31
N VAL A 317 8.58 5.94 -8.09
CA VAL A 317 9.03 4.90 -9.02
C VAL A 317 10.53 4.64 -8.88
N LEU A 318 10.90 3.35 -8.84
CA LEU A 318 12.29 2.93 -9.00
C LEU A 318 12.64 3.01 -10.49
N LEU A 319 13.50 3.93 -10.84
CA LEU A 319 13.91 4.18 -12.21
C LEU A 319 14.67 2.99 -12.81
N PRO A 320 14.46 2.67 -14.08
CA PRO A 320 15.22 1.65 -14.77
C PRO A 320 16.66 2.13 -15.09
N PRO A 321 17.67 1.23 -15.02
CA PRO A 321 17.54 -0.11 -14.48
C PRO A 321 17.57 -0.12 -12.95
N ALA A 322 16.85 -1.07 -12.35
CA ALA A 322 16.72 -1.17 -10.88
C ALA A 322 18.08 -1.33 -10.15
N GLN A 323 19.11 -1.78 -10.85
CA GLN A 323 20.48 -1.87 -10.35
C GLN A 323 21.03 -0.53 -9.87
N ASP A 324 20.60 0.56 -10.46
CA ASP A 324 21.16 1.88 -10.17
C ASP A 324 20.61 2.49 -8.87
N GLU A 325 19.51 1.94 -8.33
CA GLU A 325 18.85 2.45 -7.10
C GLU A 325 18.55 3.95 -7.15
N LYS A 326 18.16 4.41 -8.36
CA LYS A 326 17.66 5.77 -8.60
C LYS A 326 16.15 5.79 -8.48
N TYR A 327 15.63 6.79 -7.82
CA TYR A 327 14.19 6.93 -7.62
C TYR A 327 13.71 8.31 -8.06
N MET A 328 12.48 8.35 -8.56
CA MET A 328 11.77 9.59 -8.82
C MET A 328 10.50 9.64 -7.98
N VAL A 329 10.32 10.73 -7.25
CA VAL A 329 9.08 11.06 -6.54
C VAL A 329 8.34 12.12 -7.35
N ILE A 330 7.07 11.91 -7.61
CA ILE A 330 6.28 12.66 -8.58
C ILE A 330 5.12 13.35 -7.87
N GLY A 331 5.02 14.66 -8.02
CA GLY A 331 3.91 15.44 -7.50
C GLY A 331 3.75 15.28 -5.99
N GLY A 332 2.51 15.21 -5.54
CA GLY A 332 2.10 15.13 -4.14
C GLY A 332 1.28 16.34 -3.72
N GLY A 333 0.86 16.37 -2.47
CA GLY A 333 0.11 17.50 -1.93
C GLY A 333 0.22 17.60 -0.41
N GLY A 334 -0.38 18.63 0.13
CA GLY A 334 -0.41 18.86 1.57
C GLY A 334 -1.23 17.81 2.31
N VAL A 335 -1.06 17.76 3.62
CA VAL A 335 -1.67 16.75 4.49
C VAL A 335 -3.19 16.80 4.46
N GLY A 336 -3.82 15.64 4.42
CA GLY A 336 -5.27 15.48 4.45
C GLY A 336 -5.97 16.08 3.23
N GLU A 337 -7.02 16.85 3.46
CA GLU A 337 -7.83 17.49 2.44
C GLU A 337 -7.26 18.84 1.94
N SER A 338 -5.94 19.06 2.10
CA SER A 338 -5.28 20.26 1.58
C SER A 338 -5.55 20.44 0.09
N LYS A 339 -5.69 21.70 -0.34
CA LYS A 339 -5.80 22.07 -1.76
C LYS A 339 -4.44 22.17 -2.45
N GLU A 340 -3.38 22.16 -1.65
CA GLU A 340 -2.02 22.30 -2.17
C GLU A 340 -1.59 21.04 -2.89
N SER A 341 -0.96 21.21 -4.04
CA SER A 341 -0.35 20.16 -4.84
C SER A 341 0.96 20.64 -5.43
N SER A 342 1.90 19.70 -5.64
CA SER A 342 3.22 19.98 -6.17
C SER A 342 3.32 19.59 -7.65
N GLU A 343 3.90 20.47 -8.45
CA GLU A 343 4.28 20.18 -9.85
C GLU A 343 5.67 19.52 -9.95
N LYS A 344 6.41 19.41 -8.84
CA LYS A 344 7.78 18.94 -8.85
C LYS A 344 7.88 17.44 -9.06
N THR A 345 8.94 17.04 -9.74
CA THR A 345 9.53 15.72 -9.59
C THR A 345 10.82 15.87 -8.79
N ARG A 346 11.14 14.85 -7.99
CA ARG A 346 12.34 14.85 -7.14
C ARG A 346 13.09 13.56 -7.39
N LEU A 347 14.36 13.68 -7.68
CA LEU A 347 15.24 12.56 -8.00
C LEU A 347 16.18 12.30 -6.82
N ILE A 348 16.49 11.02 -6.59
CA ILE A 348 17.53 10.63 -5.66
C ILE A 348 18.29 9.42 -6.20
N ASP A 349 19.62 9.47 -6.11
CA ASP A 349 20.51 8.34 -6.35
C ASP A 349 21.01 7.82 -5.00
N LEU A 350 20.58 6.59 -4.62
CA LEU A 350 20.96 6.00 -3.34
C LEU A 350 22.36 5.36 -3.36
N LYS A 351 23.03 5.38 -4.50
CA LYS A 351 24.43 4.93 -4.64
C LYS A 351 25.44 6.05 -4.56
N ASP A 352 24.99 7.30 -4.55
CA ASP A 352 25.88 8.42 -4.28
C ASP A 352 26.49 8.29 -2.87
N ASP A 353 27.69 8.85 -2.68
CA ASP A 353 28.38 8.89 -1.39
C ASP A 353 27.60 9.70 -0.35
N ASP A 354 26.87 10.74 -0.78
CA ASP A 354 25.99 11.59 0.04
C ASP A 354 24.60 11.72 -0.61
N PRO A 355 23.74 10.68 -0.48
CA PRO A 355 22.45 10.64 -1.16
C PRO A 355 21.54 11.78 -0.70
N ARG A 356 21.05 12.57 -1.65
CA ARG A 356 20.11 13.67 -1.43
C ARG A 356 19.13 13.83 -2.56
N PHE A 357 17.96 14.34 -2.26
CA PHE A 357 17.00 14.70 -3.28
C PHE A 357 17.46 15.95 -4.04
N VAL A 358 17.22 15.93 -5.34
CA VAL A 358 17.37 17.07 -6.24
C VAL A 358 16.10 17.22 -7.07
N ASP A 359 15.76 18.43 -7.48
CA ASP A 359 14.60 18.66 -8.32
C ASP A 359 14.88 18.11 -9.74
N GLY A 360 13.91 17.37 -10.29
CA GLY A 360 13.84 16.92 -11.67
C GLY A 360 13.00 17.86 -12.54
N PRO A 361 12.63 17.44 -13.76
CA PRO A 361 11.75 18.23 -14.63
C PRO A 361 10.35 18.36 -14.02
N SER A 362 9.80 19.57 -14.03
CA SER A 362 8.46 19.84 -13.48
C SER A 362 7.35 19.28 -14.37
N LEU A 363 6.27 18.83 -13.73
CA LEU A 363 4.98 18.60 -14.39
C LEU A 363 4.37 19.93 -14.83
N GLU A 364 3.42 19.89 -15.75
CA GLU A 364 2.71 21.11 -16.20
C GLU A 364 1.79 21.71 -15.10
N LYS A 365 1.40 20.88 -14.13
CA LYS A 365 0.47 21.26 -13.06
C LYS A 365 0.81 20.54 -11.76
N GLY A 366 0.49 21.17 -10.65
CA GLY A 366 0.51 20.51 -9.35
C GLY A 366 -0.36 19.25 -9.37
N THR A 367 0.20 18.11 -8.97
CA THR A 367 -0.42 16.80 -9.20
C THR A 367 -0.39 15.93 -7.95
N ARG A 368 -1.57 15.66 -7.41
CA ARG A 368 -1.81 14.59 -6.42
C ARG A 368 -2.22 13.32 -7.15
N TYR A 369 -1.93 12.15 -6.58
CA TYR A 369 -2.33 10.82 -7.11
C TYR A 369 -1.82 10.49 -8.53
N PRO A 370 -0.60 10.88 -8.95
CA PRO A 370 -0.08 10.49 -10.25
C PRO A 370 0.13 8.98 -10.33
N GLN A 371 -0.03 8.42 -11.53
CA GLN A 371 0.28 7.03 -11.82
C GLN A 371 1.59 6.95 -12.59
N ALA A 372 2.43 5.96 -12.29
CA ALA A 372 3.70 5.74 -12.99
C ALA A 372 3.90 4.28 -13.36
N SER A 373 4.30 4.01 -14.59
CA SER A 373 4.64 2.67 -15.08
C SER A 373 5.99 2.67 -15.79
N VAL A 374 6.89 1.78 -15.35
CA VAL A 374 8.17 1.55 -16.03
C VAL A 374 7.94 0.76 -17.30
N LEU A 375 8.53 1.20 -18.40
CA LEU A 375 8.40 0.61 -19.73
C LEU A 375 9.64 -0.21 -20.14
N PRO A 376 9.51 -1.13 -21.10
CA PRO A 376 10.62 -2.00 -21.50
C PRO A 376 11.80 -1.30 -22.18
N ASP A 377 11.59 -0.08 -22.68
CA ASP A 377 12.61 0.79 -23.31
C ASP A 377 13.30 1.73 -22.33
N ASP A 378 13.14 1.47 -21.01
CA ASP A 378 13.67 2.27 -19.90
C ASP A 378 13.03 3.66 -19.71
N THR A 379 11.96 3.97 -20.43
CA THR A 379 11.16 5.16 -20.13
C THR A 379 10.16 4.89 -19.00
N VAL A 380 9.62 5.95 -18.40
CA VAL A 380 8.56 5.86 -17.39
C VAL A 380 7.35 6.67 -17.86
N LEU A 381 6.22 5.99 -18.02
CA LEU A 381 4.95 6.67 -18.30
C LEU A 381 4.39 7.27 -17.01
N VAL A 382 4.20 8.58 -16.98
CA VAL A 382 3.57 9.34 -15.88
C VAL A 382 2.26 9.90 -16.38
N SER A 383 1.14 9.66 -15.68
CA SER A 383 -0.17 10.11 -16.13
C SER A 383 -1.18 10.22 -14.99
N GLY A 384 -2.24 10.95 -15.22
CA GLY A 384 -3.36 11.09 -14.31
C GLY A 384 -3.05 11.95 -13.08
N GLY A 385 -3.88 11.79 -12.07
CA GLY A 385 -3.86 12.61 -10.87
C GLY A 385 -4.89 13.73 -10.90
N SER A 386 -4.80 14.63 -9.94
CA SER A 386 -5.65 15.81 -9.83
C SER A 386 -4.91 16.97 -9.16
N GLU A 387 -5.30 18.21 -9.52
CA GLU A 387 -4.75 19.42 -8.92
C GLU A 387 -5.22 19.63 -7.48
N ASP A 388 -6.42 19.14 -7.12
CA ASP A 388 -6.99 19.22 -5.77
C ASP A 388 -7.29 17.83 -5.21
N TYR A 389 -7.54 17.76 -3.91
CA TYR A 389 -7.86 16.53 -3.18
C TYR A 389 -8.99 15.74 -3.85
N ARG A 390 -8.69 14.49 -4.26
CA ARG A 390 -9.62 13.53 -4.88
C ARG A 390 -10.43 14.10 -6.05
N GLY A 391 -9.81 14.94 -6.90
CA GLY A 391 -10.47 15.51 -8.06
C GLY A 391 -11.54 16.56 -7.76
N ARG A 392 -11.55 17.10 -6.55
CA ARG A 392 -12.47 18.14 -6.12
C ARG A 392 -12.43 19.35 -7.09
N GLY A 393 -13.59 19.95 -7.39
CA GLY A 393 -13.69 21.06 -8.32
C GLY A 393 -13.44 20.70 -9.79
N ASP A 394 -13.58 19.42 -10.17
CA ASP A 394 -13.29 18.91 -11.52
C ASP A 394 -11.83 19.11 -11.93
N SER A 395 -10.93 18.90 -10.96
CA SER A 395 -9.48 19.15 -11.07
C SER A 395 -8.68 17.95 -11.57
N ASN A 396 -9.33 17.00 -12.26
CA ASN A 396 -8.62 15.85 -12.85
C ASN A 396 -7.58 16.32 -13.87
N ILE A 397 -6.41 15.68 -13.82
CA ILE A 397 -5.33 15.90 -14.78
C ILE A 397 -5.46 14.87 -15.89
N LEU A 398 -5.58 15.36 -17.13
CA LEU A 398 -5.63 14.53 -18.33
C LEU A 398 -4.30 14.50 -19.11
N GLN A 399 -3.22 15.04 -18.50
CA GLN A 399 -1.90 15.02 -19.11
C GLN A 399 -1.19 13.71 -18.88
N ALA A 400 -0.46 13.25 -19.91
CA ALA A 400 0.45 12.11 -19.83
C ALA A 400 1.81 12.47 -20.43
N HIS A 401 2.87 11.93 -19.80
CA HIS A 401 4.24 12.20 -20.17
C HIS A 401 5.06 10.90 -20.17
N LEU A 402 6.05 10.83 -21.05
CA LEU A 402 7.16 9.88 -20.94
C LEU A 402 8.34 10.59 -20.31
N TYR A 403 8.78 10.08 -19.18
CA TYR A 403 10.03 10.48 -18.57
C TYR A 403 11.18 9.66 -19.14
N HIS A 404 12.23 10.33 -19.56
CA HIS A 404 13.47 9.76 -20.09
C HIS A 404 14.57 9.90 -19.04
N PRO A 405 14.91 8.82 -18.29
CA PRO A 405 15.87 8.92 -17.19
C PRO A 405 17.26 9.40 -17.60
N ASP A 406 17.75 8.97 -18.76
CA ASP A 406 19.09 9.36 -19.26
C ASP A 406 19.19 10.83 -19.63
N ALA A 407 18.11 11.38 -20.22
CA ALA A 407 18.05 12.79 -20.61
C ALA A 407 17.53 13.71 -19.51
N ASN A 408 16.91 13.13 -18.47
CA ASN A 408 16.17 13.84 -17.42
C ASN A 408 15.11 14.80 -17.98
N THR A 409 14.29 14.32 -18.92
CA THR A 409 13.23 15.10 -19.59
C THR A 409 11.87 14.41 -19.49
N LEU A 410 10.81 15.22 -19.57
CA LEU A 410 9.41 14.79 -19.67
C LEU A 410 8.88 15.20 -21.05
N ASP A 411 8.55 14.21 -21.86
CA ASP A 411 7.95 14.43 -23.17
C ASP A 411 6.44 14.22 -23.12
N ARG A 412 5.66 15.18 -23.63
CA ARG A 412 4.21 15.06 -23.72
C ARG A 412 3.80 13.92 -24.65
N VAL A 413 2.83 13.10 -24.23
CA VAL A 413 2.26 12.02 -25.02
C VAL A 413 0.73 12.11 -25.06
N ALA A 414 0.05 11.16 -25.71
CA ALA A 414 -1.39 11.15 -25.84
C ALA A 414 -2.08 11.12 -24.47
N ASP A 415 -3.04 12.02 -24.28
CA ASP A 415 -3.78 12.20 -23.05
C ASP A 415 -4.76 11.06 -22.78
N PRO A 416 -4.99 10.68 -21.51
CA PRO A 416 -6.09 9.81 -21.15
C PRO A 416 -7.44 10.45 -21.45
N LEU A 417 -8.43 9.65 -21.79
CA LEU A 417 -9.79 10.11 -22.13
C LEU A 417 -10.63 10.43 -20.88
N VAL A 418 -10.25 9.89 -19.73
CA VAL A 418 -10.96 10.09 -18.46
C VAL A 418 -9.98 10.37 -17.34
N GLY A 419 -10.46 11.08 -16.31
CA GLY A 419 -9.66 11.36 -15.12
C GLY A 419 -9.26 10.06 -14.40
N ARG A 420 -7.99 9.99 -13.98
CA ARG A 420 -7.40 8.88 -13.24
C ARG A 420 -6.72 9.45 -12.00
N ASN A 421 -7.48 9.66 -10.93
CA ASN A 421 -6.98 10.23 -9.69
C ASN A 421 -6.93 9.19 -8.55
N TYR A 422 -7.55 9.45 -7.43
CA TYR A 422 -7.64 8.57 -6.27
C TYR A 422 -8.24 7.21 -6.63
N HIS A 423 -7.71 6.11 -6.08
CA HIS A 423 -8.08 4.72 -6.40
C HIS A 423 -7.85 4.31 -7.86
N SER A 424 -6.92 4.95 -8.55
CA SER A 424 -6.48 4.52 -9.88
C SER A 424 -5.23 3.67 -9.82
N GLY A 425 -4.92 3.02 -10.93
CA GLY A 425 -3.67 2.33 -11.18
C GLY A 425 -3.29 2.31 -12.65
N SER A 426 -1.99 2.16 -12.90
CA SER A 426 -1.44 1.90 -14.23
C SER A 426 -0.56 0.66 -14.20
N ILE A 427 -0.65 -0.21 -15.22
CA ILE A 427 0.04 -1.50 -15.24
C ILE A 427 0.56 -1.79 -16.63
N LEU A 428 1.86 -2.10 -16.74
CA LEU A 428 2.47 -2.61 -17.97
C LEU A 428 1.89 -3.99 -18.31
N LEU A 429 1.45 -4.14 -19.56
CA LEU A 429 0.95 -5.39 -20.13
C LEU A 429 2.07 -6.19 -20.80
N PRO A 430 1.92 -7.53 -20.95
CA PRO A 430 2.94 -8.37 -21.59
C PRO A 430 3.22 -8.05 -23.07
N ASP A 431 2.35 -7.30 -23.72
CA ASP A 431 2.55 -6.87 -25.11
C ASP A 431 3.21 -5.48 -25.25
N GLY A 432 3.58 -4.87 -24.12
CA GLY A 432 4.24 -3.57 -24.07
C GLY A 432 3.28 -2.38 -23.97
N ARG A 433 1.96 -2.59 -23.99
CA ARG A 433 0.97 -1.53 -23.76
C ARG A 433 0.79 -1.28 -22.25
N VAL A 434 0.15 -0.19 -21.87
CA VAL A 434 -0.16 0.12 -20.48
C VAL A 434 -1.67 0.19 -20.28
N MET A 435 -2.16 -0.50 -19.26
CA MET A 435 -3.56 -0.45 -18.82
C MET A 435 -3.73 0.59 -17.72
N PHE A 436 -4.74 1.44 -17.86
CA PHE A 436 -5.23 2.33 -16.80
C PHE A 436 -6.62 1.89 -16.33
N PHE A 437 -6.86 1.99 -15.04
CA PHE A 437 -8.12 1.60 -14.43
C PHE A 437 -8.41 2.40 -13.15
N GLY A 438 -9.65 2.35 -12.70
CA GLY A 438 -10.10 3.05 -11.49
C GLY A 438 -10.27 4.54 -11.71
N SER A 439 -10.44 5.22 -10.70
CA SER A 439 -10.63 6.61 -10.32
C SER A 439 -11.88 6.77 -9.47
N ASP A 440 -11.76 7.52 -8.41
CA ASP A 440 -12.82 7.76 -7.45
C ASP A 440 -12.76 9.23 -7.01
N SER A 441 -13.26 10.08 -7.88
CA SER A 441 -13.40 11.51 -7.58
C SER A 441 -14.38 11.72 -6.45
N LEU A 442 -14.06 12.60 -5.50
CA LEU A 442 -14.93 12.91 -4.37
C LEU A 442 -16.26 13.53 -4.82
N PHE A 443 -16.20 14.40 -5.84
CA PHE A 443 -17.36 15.06 -6.43
C PHE A 443 -17.32 14.97 -7.95
N ALA A 444 -18.53 15.00 -8.56
CA ALA A 444 -18.73 14.93 -10.00
C ALA A 444 -18.92 16.31 -10.67
N ASP A 445 -18.95 17.40 -9.90
CA ASP A 445 -19.19 18.76 -10.39
C ASP A 445 -18.23 19.77 -9.75
N LYS A 446 -18.00 20.89 -10.46
CA LYS A 446 -17.10 21.98 -10.01
C LYS A 446 -17.54 22.65 -8.71
N ALA A 447 -18.82 22.62 -8.40
CA ALA A 447 -19.37 23.21 -7.18
C ALA A 447 -19.24 22.28 -5.95
N ASN A 448 -18.76 21.07 -6.13
CA ASN A 448 -18.65 20.03 -5.08
C ASN A 448 -19.99 19.70 -4.40
N THR A 449 -21.06 19.65 -5.19
CA THR A 449 -22.42 19.39 -4.69
C THR A 449 -22.93 17.99 -5.02
N LYS A 450 -22.35 17.31 -6.01
CA LYS A 450 -22.76 15.97 -6.45
C LYS A 450 -21.68 14.96 -6.14
N PRO A 451 -22.00 13.85 -5.46
CA PRO A 451 -21.04 12.77 -5.23
C PRO A 451 -20.45 12.25 -6.54
N GLY A 452 -19.15 11.97 -6.54
CA GLY A 452 -18.48 11.29 -7.65
C GLY A 452 -18.96 9.85 -7.81
N LYS A 453 -18.66 9.28 -8.96
CA LYS A 453 -18.89 7.86 -9.23
C LYS A 453 -17.56 7.21 -9.53
N PHE A 454 -17.38 5.98 -9.06
CA PHE A 454 -16.21 5.18 -9.36
C PHE A 454 -16.12 4.95 -10.88
N GLU A 455 -14.96 5.28 -11.48
CA GLU A 455 -14.72 5.08 -12.91
C GLU A 455 -14.42 3.61 -13.19
N GLN A 456 -15.28 2.95 -13.95
CA GLN A 456 -15.16 1.52 -14.25
C GLN A 456 -14.54 1.21 -15.61
N ARG A 457 -14.29 2.22 -16.45
CA ARG A 457 -13.68 2.02 -17.77
C ARG A 457 -12.21 1.67 -17.64
N ILE A 458 -11.76 0.73 -18.47
CA ILE A 458 -10.35 0.41 -18.67
C ILE A 458 -9.89 1.13 -19.93
N GLU A 459 -8.76 1.82 -19.84
CA GLU A 459 -8.07 2.42 -21.00
C GLU A 459 -6.77 1.70 -21.25
N ILE A 460 -6.43 1.56 -22.53
CA ILE A 460 -5.17 0.97 -22.96
C ILE A 460 -4.38 2.03 -23.71
N TYR A 461 -3.26 2.44 -23.11
CA TYR A 461 -2.29 3.30 -23.76
C TYR A 461 -1.31 2.48 -24.57
N THR A 462 -1.09 2.88 -25.82
CA THR A 462 -0.09 2.29 -26.73
C THR A 462 1.11 3.23 -26.79
N PRO A 463 2.26 2.87 -26.19
CA PRO A 463 3.45 3.70 -26.21
C PRO A 463 4.02 3.90 -27.63
N PRO A 464 4.76 5.00 -27.88
CA PRO A 464 5.30 5.34 -29.19
C PRO A 464 6.14 4.23 -29.83
N TYR A 465 6.86 3.42 -29.05
CA TYR A 465 7.67 2.32 -29.57
C TYR A 465 6.83 1.22 -30.28
N LEU A 466 5.53 1.11 -30.02
CA LEU A 466 4.66 0.14 -30.69
C LEU A 466 4.11 0.62 -32.05
N TYR A 467 4.39 1.88 -32.41
CA TYR A 467 4.06 2.43 -33.74
C TYR A 467 5.26 2.43 -34.68
N ARG A 468 6.42 1.92 -34.23
CA ARG A 468 7.63 1.71 -35.01
C ARG A 468 7.53 0.41 -35.83
N ASP A 469 8.65 -0.17 -36.18
CA ASP A 469 8.70 -1.46 -36.86
C ASP A 469 8.07 -2.60 -36.03
N ALA A 470 7.95 -3.77 -36.68
CA ALA A 470 7.38 -4.94 -35.98
C ALA A 470 8.20 -5.31 -34.74
N GLN A 471 7.52 -5.62 -33.65
CA GLN A 471 8.16 -6.04 -32.40
C GLN A 471 9.15 -7.21 -32.66
N PRO A 472 10.37 -7.17 -32.09
CA PRO A 472 11.30 -8.27 -32.17
C PRO A 472 10.69 -9.54 -31.55
N SER A 473 10.93 -10.68 -32.17
CA SER A 473 10.44 -11.97 -31.67
C SER A 473 11.28 -12.42 -30.47
N LEU A 474 10.63 -13.02 -29.48
CA LEU A 474 11.27 -13.74 -28.38
C LEU A 474 10.50 -15.03 -28.14
N ALA A 475 11.14 -16.19 -28.30
CA ALA A 475 10.45 -17.47 -28.20
C ALA A 475 11.34 -18.57 -27.58
N GLY A 476 10.70 -19.65 -27.14
CA GLY A 476 11.38 -20.79 -26.53
C GLY A 476 11.98 -20.44 -25.17
N GLY A 477 13.02 -21.17 -24.77
CA GLY A 477 13.74 -20.98 -23.52
C GLY A 477 13.03 -21.56 -22.29
N PRO A 478 13.69 -21.52 -21.13
CA PRO A 478 13.14 -22.04 -19.88
C PRO A 478 12.15 -21.06 -19.26
N GLN A 479 11.05 -21.57 -18.72
CA GLN A 479 10.13 -20.77 -17.91
C GLN A 479 10.64 -20.48 -16.49
N THR A 480 11.69 -21.17 -16.04
CA THR A 480 12.28 -20.97 -14.71
C THR A 480 13.78 -20.78 -14.87
N ILE A 481 14.30 -19.68 -14.35
CA ILE A 481 15.73 -19.40 -14.30
C ILE A 481 16.08 -19.02 -12.86
N LYS A 482 17.03 -19.76 -12.26
CA LYS A 482 17.51 -19.43 -10.91
C LYS A 482 18.37 -18.17 -10.95
N ARG A 483 18.42 -17.43 -9.86
CA ARG A 483 19.41 -16.34 -9.69
C ARG A 483 20.82 -16.88 -9.93
N GLY A 484 21.65 -16.14 -10.69
CA GLY A 484 22.95 -16.57 -11.16
C GLY A 484 22.92 -17.59 -12.31
N GLY A 485 21.73 -18.07 -12.68
CA GLY A 485 21.55 -19.01 -13.80
C GLY A 485 21.34 -18.32 -15.13
N THR A 486 21.39 -19.10 -16.21
CA THR A 486 21.21 -18.65 -17.59
C THR A 486 19.98 -19.26 -18.23
N GLY A 487 19.42 -18.56 -19.22
CA GLY A 487 18.35 -19.07 -20.09
C GLY A 487 18.61 -18.65 -21.53
N THR A 488 18.43 -19.57 -22.48
CA THR A 488 18.61 -19.30 -23.90
C THR A 488 17.27 -19.25 -24.61
N PHE A 489 17.03 -18.17 -25.33
CA PHE A 489 15.82 -17.88 -26.10
C PHE A 489 16.19 -17.72 -27.58
N THR A 490 15.20 -17.81 -28.45
CA THR A 490 15.38 -17.61 -29.92
C THR A 490 14.70 -16.30 -30.32
N SER A 491 15.42 -15.52 -31.14
CA SER A 491 14.89 -14.30 -31.74
C SER A 491 15.33 -14.22 -33.20
N ARG A 492 14.39 -14.01 -34.12
CA ARG A 492 14.71 -13.73 -35.53
C ARG A 492 15.48 -12.42 -35.71
N HIS A 493 15.43 -11.55 -34.69
CA HIS A 493 16.03 -10.22 -34.66
C HIS A 493 17.21 -10.16 -33.67
N ALA A 494 17.85 -11.30 -33.35
CA ALA A 494 18.90 -11.35 -32.32
C ALA A 494 20.06 -10.38 -32.59
N SER A 495 20.40 -10.11 -33.86
CA SER A 495 21.47 -9.17 -34.22
C SER A 495 21.18 -7.72 -33.81
N SER A 496 19.91 -7.28 -33.88
CA SER A 496 19.48 -5.91 -33.52
C SER A 496 19.11 -5.73 -32.05
N ILE A 497 19.07 -6.79 -31.25
CA ILE A 497 18.74 -6.66 -29.83
C ILE A 497 19.86 -5.93 -29.06
N GLU A 498 19.52 -4.83 -28.40
CA GLU A 498 20.47 -4.02 -27.62
C GLU A 498 20.22 -4.09 -26.12
N ASN A 499 18.99 -4.40 -25.69
CA ASN A 499 18.67 -4.50 -24.29
C ASN A 499 17.83 -5.71 -23.94
N VAL A 500 18.02 -6.21 -22.71
CA VAL A 500 17.19 -7.26 -22.11
C VAL A 500 16.75 -6.81 -20.73
N ARG A 501 15.44 -6.82 -20.50
CA ARG A 501 14.85 -6.40 -19.21
C ARG A 501 13.99 -7.50 -18.62
N LEU A 502 14.19 -7.74 -17.33
CA LEU A 502 13.35 -8.61 -16.50
C LEU A 502 12.48 -7.70 -15.63
N ILE A 503 11.21 -7.51 -16.01
CA ILE A 503 10.31 -6.57 -15.34
C ILE A 503 9.37 -7.32 -14.42
N ARG A 504 9.40 -6.98 -13.12
CA ARG A 504 8.44 -7.50 -12.13
C ARG A 504 7.09 -6.83 -12.35
N PRO A 505 5.98 -7.60 -12.43
CA PRO A 505 4.65 -7.04 -12.57
C PRO A 505 4.28 -6.12 -11.41
N SER A 506 3.53 -5.10 -11.72
CA SER A 506 2.97 -4.15 -10.76
C SER A 506 1.99 -4.77 -9.77
N ALA A 507 2.00 -4.26 -8.54
CA ALA A 507 0.97 -4.47 -7.53
C ALA A 507 0.49 -3.09 -7.04
N SER A 508 -0.12 -2.34 -7.96
CA SER A 508 -0.46 -0.93 -7.77
C SER A 508 -1.74 -0.73 -6.97
N THR A 509 -1.70 0.21 -6.02
CA THR A 509 -2.86 0.74 -5.30
C THR A 509 -2.57 2.15 -4.79
N HIS A 510 -3.50 3.10 -4.93
CA HIS A 510 -3.43 4.43 -4.31
C HIS A 510 -2.11 5.17 -4.54
N VAL A 511 -1.54 5.21 -5.71
CA VAL A 511 -0.21 5.74 -6.05
C VAL A 511 0.98 4.90 -5.57
N THR A 512 0.74 3.84 -4.82
CA THR A 512 1.80 3.00 -4.26
C THR A 512 1.97 1.73 -5.09
N ASP A 513 3.17 1.54 -5.65
CA ASP A 513 3.61 0.31 -6.30
C ASP A 513 5.07 0.07 -5.95
N VAL A 514 5.29 -0.77 -4.95
CA VAL A 514 6.64 -1.10 -4.45
C VAL A 514 7.19 -2.39 -5.04
N ASP A 515 6.38 -3.10 -5.82
CA ASP A 515 6.77 -4.35 -6.50
C ASP A 515 7.41 -4.12 -7.85
N GLN A 516 6.95 -3.10 -8.61
CA GLN A 516 7.43 -2.82 -9.96
C GLN A 516 8.94 -2.51 -9.98
N ARG A 517 9.66 -3.20 -10.84
CA ARG A 517 11.08 -2.93 -11.12
C ARG A 517 11.49 -3.50 -12.45
N SER A 518 12.38 -2.80 -13.14
CA SER A 518 13.02 -3.23 -14.39
C SER A 518 14.47 -3.59 -14.14
N VAL A 519 14.80 -4.87 -14.20
CA VAL A 519 16.15 -5.39 -13.97
C VAL A 519 16.87 -5.62 -15.29
N LYS A 520 17.99 -4.96 -15.51
CA LYS A 520 18.86 -5.18 -16.65
C LYS A 520 19.52 -6.55 -16.54
N LEU A 521 19.46 -7.34 -17.61
CA LEU A 521 20.16 -8.63 -17.70
C LEU A 521 21.38 -8.54 -18.60
N ASP A 522 22.47 -9.17 -18.17
CA ASP A 522 23.58 -9.48 -19.07
C ASP A 522 23.13 -10.54 -20.07
N PHE A 523 23.53 -10.38 -21.34
CA PHE A 523 23.16 -11.33 -22.37
C PHE A 523 24.26 -11.51 -23.42
N LYS A 524 24.20 -12.62 -24.14
CA LYS A 524 25.08 -12.95 -25.29
C LYS A 524 24.24 -13.32 -26.49
N LYS A 525 24.68 -12.87 -27.68
CA LYS A 525 24.07 -13.20 -28.96
C LYS A 525 24.91 -14.27 -29.69
N ALA A 526 24.26 -15.31 -30.24
CA ALA A 526 24.91 -16.33 -31.06
C ALA A 526 23.92 -16.82 -32.13
N GLY A 527 24.06 -16.33 -33.35
CA GLY A 527 23.10 -16.56 -34.43
C GLY A 527 21.74 -15.97 -34.08
N ASP A 528 20.72 -16.79 -34.09
CA ASP A 528 19.34 -16.44 -33.69
C ASP A 528 19.07 -16.60 -32.18
N LYS A 529 20.09 -16.91 -31.38
CA LYS A 529 19.96 -17.17 -29.95
C LYS A 529 20.41 -15.99 -29.10
N ILE A 530 19.64 -15.75 -28.02
CA ILE A 530 19.95 -14.80 -26.97
C ILE A 530 20.03 -15.58 -25.65
N THR A 531 21.19 -15.61 -25.03
CA THR A 531 21.41 -16.22 -23.72
C THR A 531 21.51 -15.14 -22.67
N VAL A 532 20.56 -15.10 -21.74
CA VAL A 532 20.48 -14.12 -20.65
C VAL A 532 20.99 -14.71 -19.35
N THR A 533 21.50 -13.86 -18.45
CA THR A 533 21.94 -14.24 -17.09
C THR A 533 21.13 -13.46 -16.07
N VAL A 534 20.47 -14.15 -15.13
CA VAL A 534 19.73 -13.51 -14.04
C VAL A 534 20.70 -13.13 -12.92
N PRO A 535 20.69 -11.89 -12.41
CA PRO A 535 21.54 -11.47 -11.29
C PRO A 535 21.37 -12.34 -10.03
N THR A 536 22.42 -12.41 -9.21
CA THR A 536 22.46 -13.22 -7.99
C THR A 536 21.81 -12.55 -6.78
N ASN A 537 21.72 -11.22 -6.77
CA ASN A 537 21.21 -10.45 -5.64
C ASN A 537 19.70 -10.68 -5.45
N ARG A 538 19.32 -11.22 -4.28
CA ARG A 538 17.93 -11.56 -3.95
C ARG A 538 17.05 -10.33 -3.72
N ASN A 539 17.62 -9.21 -3.31
CA ASN A 539 16.89 -7.96 -3.13
C ASN A 539 16.62 -7.27 -4.47
N LEU A 540 17.54 -7.40 -5.43
CA LEU A 540 17.36 -6.89 -6.78
C LEU A 540 16.33 -7.72 -7.55
N VAL A 541 16.40 -9.05 -7.43
CA VAL A 541 15.51 -10.00 -8.10
C VAL A 541 14.82 -10.86 -7.04
N PRO A 542 13.82 -10.36 -6.30
CA PRO A 542 13.00 -11.16 -5.40
C PRO A 542 12.37 -12.36 -6.10
N SER A 543 12.09 -13.43 -5.37
CA SER A 543 11.40 -14.61 -5.94
C SER A 543 10.02 -14.25 -6.49
N GLY A 544 9.65 -14.83 -7.63
CA GLY A 544 8.35 -14.58 -8.26
C GLY A 544 8.38 -14.67 -9.77
N TRP A 545 7.31 -14.21 -10.39
CA TRP A 545 7.18 -14.14 -11.85
C TRP A 545 7.58 -12.77 -12.37
N TYR A 546 8.17 -12.79 -13.56
CA TYR A 546 8.67 -11.62 -14.27
C TYR A 546 8.29 -11.69 -15.75
N MET A 547 8.17 -10.55 -16.36
CA MET A 547 8.08 -10.35 -17.80
C MET A 547 9.49 -10.12 -18.36
N LEU A 548 9.99 -11.04 -19.18
CA LEU A 548 11.25 -10.88 -19.90
C LEU A 548 10.98 -10.20 -21.24
N PHE A 549 11.55 -9.04 -21.45
CA PHE A 549 11.53 -8.30 -22.71
C PHE A 549 12.93 -8.23 -23.30
N VAL A 550 13.00 -8.28 -24.62
CA VAL A 550 14.18 -7.84 -25.39
C VAL A 550 13.79 -6.58 -26.16
N THR A 551 14.70 -5.63 -26.29
CA THR A 551 14.46 -4.37 -26.99
C THR A 551 15.52 -4.21 -28.08
N ASP A 552 15.12 -3.85 -29.29
CA ASP A 552 16.02 -3.66 -30.42
C ASP A 552 16.74 -2.29 -30.39
N ASP A 553 17.58 -2.04 -31.36
CA ASP A 553 18.36 -0.81 -31.55
C ASP A 553 17.50 0.44 -31.84
N GLN A 554 16.23 0.25 -32.17
CA GLN A 554 15.25 1.33 -32.31
C GLN A 554 14.44 1.59 -31.02
N GLY A 555 14.68 0.83 -29.94
CA GLY A 555 13.93 0.88 -28.71
C GLY A 555 12.56 0.19 -28.78
N THR A 556 12.32 -0.68 -29.76
CA THR A 556 11.07 -1.44 -29.87
C THR A 556 11.16 -2.72 -29.04
N PRO A 557 10.29 -2.93 -28.04
CA PRO A 557 10.31 -4.13 -27.22
C PRO A 557 9.60 -5.31 -27.89
N SER A 558 10.03 -6.53 -27.55
CA SER A 558 9.30 -7.75 -27.86
C SER A 558 7.98 -7.82 -27.05
N LYS A 559 7.14 -8.80 -27.38
CA LYS A 559 6.19 -9.32 -26.39
C LYS A 559 6.95 -10.05 -25.28
N ALA A 560 6.48 -9.96 -24.05
CA ALA A 560 7.13 -10.58 -22.90
C ALA A 560 7.05 -12.11 -22.93
N GLN A 561 8.13 -12.74 -22.45
CA GLN A 561 8.09 -14.13 -22.00
C GLN A 561 7.97 -14.14 -20.46
N TRP A 562 7.07 -14.96 -19.93
CA TRP A 562 6.93 -15.11 -18.49
C TRP A 562 8.01 -16.02 -17.92
N ILE A 563 8.82 -15.49 -17.01
CA ILE A 563 9.95 -16.20 -16.38
C ILE A 563 9.73 -16.22 -14.87
N ARG A 564 9.81 -17.40 -14.27
CA ARG A 564 9.81 -17.55 -12.82
C ARG A 564 11.25 -17.57 -12.29
N VAL A 565 11.53 -16.74 -11.31
CA VAL A 565 12.76 -16.76 -10.51
C VAL A 565 12.43 -17.34 -9.12
N PRO A 566 12.91 -18.56 -8.80
CA PRO A 566 12.58 -19.24 -7.54
C PRO A 566 13.29 -18.65 -6.31
#